data_d0b489900da3ef4efa65a2738ab90cb3
#
_entry.id   d0b489900da3ef4efa65a2738ab90cb3
#
_cell.length_a   1.000
_cell.length_b   1.000
_cell.length_c   1.000
_cell.angle_alpha   90.00
_cell.angle_beta   90.00
_cell.angle_gamma   90.00
#
_symmetry.space_group_name_H-M   'P 1'
#
loop_
_entity.id
_entity.type
_entity.pdbx_description
1 polymer ?
#
loop_
_entity_poly.entity_id
_entity_poly.type
_entity_poly.pdbx_seq_one_letter_code
_entity_poly.pdbx_strand_id
1 'polypeptide(L)'
;MKISEVIDRFETASHERDLCINVLSNEESGSGTKFDLEFRPPRLVEESLEKKLEQHLIRKKETVEKALEDNSITEGRKEELVEQKKRIEQQMNAFPKYLKFVIVSMSGSFTNVHVDFSASSVFYHMFRGTKIFYLAQPTEENMKIYKNYETSVKGRKKWIVEVMQNEWKRVVITAGMTAIIPSEYIHAVYTPEDSIVVGGNFLMENQIARQFELSRLEEKMLDKGMLDYGSLYKEFNNVMFSYTENILFEKLANLHENPVDDMEELKEQTSAMMNNLSKSDLATWYSEEDQERIIQKLKDLIPVDWFPVEEIPEVEAPAPIPLAAEEAENGDGEPEAVPEPDVTRARLHRACKRAGENF
;
A
#
# COMPACT_ATOMS: atom_id res chain seq x y z
N MET A 1 -16.97 17.12 -5.45
CA MET A 1 -18.25 16.59 -6.02
C MET A 1 -18.96 15.81 -4.93
N LYS A 2 -20.28 15.98 -4.78
CA LYS A 2 -21.06 15.20 -3.82
C LYS A 2 -21.42 13.83 -4.42
N ILE A 3 -21.63 12.81 -3.58
CA ILE A 3 -21.98 11.46 -4.07
C ILE A 3 -23.31 11.47 -4.85
N SER A 4 -24.28 12.33 -4.48
CA SER A 4 -25.52 12.50 -5.22
C SER A 4 -25.26 12.96 -6.68
N GLU A 5 -24.34 13.90 -6.89
CA GLU A 5 -23.96 14.37 -8.23
C GLU A 5 -23.29 13.26 -9.07
N VAL A 6 -22.57 12.36 -8.42
CA VAL A 6 -21.99 11.16 -9.08
C VAL A 6 -23.11 10.24 -9.52
N ILE A 7 -24.08 9.96 -8.64
CA ILE A 7 -25.23 9.09 -8.93
C ILE A 7 -26.05 9.65 -10.08
N ASP A 8 -26.43 10.93 -10.04
CA ASP A 8 -27.20 11.59 -11.08
C ASP A 8 -26.52 11.48 -12.46
N ARG A 9 -25.17 11.60 -12.48
CA ARG A 9 -24.39 11.44 -13.72
C ARG A 9 -24.33 10.01 -14.21
N PHE A 10 -24.35 9.02 -13.32
CA PHE A 10 -24.44 7.61 -13.70
C PHE A 10 -25.80 7.23 -14.28
N GLU A 11 -26.88 7.90 -13.85
CA GLU A 11 -28.22 7.71 -14.40
C GLU A 11 -28.37 8.37 -15.79
N THR A 12 -27.52 9.36 -16.12
CA THR A 12 -27.48 9.97 -17.46
C THR A 12 -26.94 8.95 -18.49
N ALA A 13 -27.57 8.87 -19.65
CA ALA A 13 -27.13 8.00 -20.72
C ALA A 13 -25.67 8.31 -21.12
N SER A 14 -24.85 7.28 -21.37
CA SER A 14 -23.40 7.43 -21.54
C SER A 14 -23.02 8.40 -22.69
N HIS A 15 -23.83 8.48 -23.76
CA HIS A 15 -23.59 9.39 -24.87
C HIS A 15 -23.99 10.85 -24.62
N GLU A 16 -24.70 11.11 -23.52
CA GLU A 16 -25.15 12.46 -23.12
C GLU A 16 -24.24 13.04 -22.02
N ARG A 17 -23.29 12.26 -21.52
CA ARG A 17 -22.38 12.67 -20.44
C ARG A 17 -21.32 13.64 -20.94
N ASP A 18 -21.20 14.76 -20.29
CA ASP A 18 -20.19 15.79 -20.52
C ASP A 18 -18.82 15.45 -19.88
N LEU A 19 -18.82 14.53 -18.91
CA LEU A 19 -17.65 14.17 -18.11
C LEU A 19 -17.62 12.67 -17.84
N CYS A 20 -16.44 12.06 -17.98
CA CYS A 20 -16.17 10.70 -17.56
C CYS A 20 -15.60 10.72 -16.14
N ILE A 21 -16.36 10.19 -15.19
CA ILE A 21 -15.98 10.14 -13.77
C ILE A 21 -15.35 8.79 -13.45
N ASN A 22 -14.24 8.83 -12.74
CA ASN A 22 -13.58 7.67 -12.16
C ASN A 22 -13.28 7.96 -10.69
N VAL A 23 -14.14 7.53 -9.79
CA VAL A 23 -13.92 7.60 -8.34
C VAL A 23 -13.11 6.38 -7.96
N LEU A 24 -11.81 6.57 -7.74
CA LEU A 24 -10.85 5.49 -7.57
C LEU A 24 -10.89 4.82 -6.20
N SER A 25 -11.27 5.56 -5.16
CA SER A 25 -11.35 5.00 -3.81
C SER A 25 -12.26 5.89 -2.97
N ASN A 26 -13.44 5.37 -2.66
CA ASN A 26 -14.26 5.91 -1.58
C ASN A 26 -14.04 5.01 -0.38
N GLU A 27 -13.25 5.50 0.58
CA GLU A 27 -12.81 4.73 1.73
C GLU A 27 -13.95 4.54 2.72
N GLU A 28 -14.19 3.29 3.10
CA GLU A 28 -15.29 2.88 3.98
C GLU A 28 -14.82 2.16 5.25
N SER A 29 -13.51 1.90 5.41
CA SER A 29 -12.96 1.24 6.59
C SER A 29 -13.22 2.06 7.85
N GLY A 30 -13.84 1.45 8.86
CA GLY A 30 -14.11 2.11 10.13
C GLY A 30 -15.14 3.25 10.05
N SER A 31 -15.87 3.37 8.94
CA SER A 31 -16.91 4.41 8.76
C SER A 31 -18.15 4.18 9.62
N GLY A 32 -18.36 2.94 10.12
CA GLY A 32 -19.56 2.54 10.85
C GLY A 32 -20.83 2.48 9.99
N THR A 33 -20.69 2.61 8.67
CA THR A 33 -21.80 2.43 7.73
C THR A 33 -22.25 0.98 7.69
N LYS A 34 -23.46 0.74 7.20
CA LYS A 34 -23.96 -0.63 6.99
C LYS A 34 -23.01 -1.45 6.10
N PHE A 35 -22.44 -0.82 5.08
CA PHE A 35 -21.46 -1.46 4.21
C PHE A 35 -20.21 -1.89 4.99
N ASP A 36 -19.61 -0.99 5.77
CA ASP A 36 -18.44 -1.32 6.58
C ASP A 36 -18.69 -2.46 7.56
N LEU A 37 -19.86 -2.46 8.21
CA LEU A 37 -20.22 -3.46 9.22
C LEU A 37 -20.59 -4.83 8.64
N GLU A 38 -21.23 -4.89 7.47
CA GLU A 38 -21.76 -6.11 6.88
C GLU A 38 -20.84 -6.71 5.81
N PHE A 39 -20.07 -5.89 5.09
CA PHE A 39 -19.17 -6.39 4.06
C PHE A 39 -18.00 -7.17 4.66
N ARG A 40 -17.80 -8.39 4.16
CA ARG A 40 -16.68 -9.26 4.56
C ARG A 40 -15.71 -9.41 3.39
N PRO A 41 -14.44 -9.02 3.57
CA PRO A 41 -13.39 -9.31 2.62
C PRO A 41 -13.23 -10.81 2.35
N PRO A 42 -12.58 -11.20 1.24
CA PRO A 42 -12.21 -12.60 1.00
C PRO A 42 -11.40 -13.18 2.16
N ARG A 43 -11.56 -14.50 2.42
CA ARG A 43 -10.89 -15.17 3.55
C ARG A 43 -9.37 -15.00 3.58
N LEU A 44 -8.74 -14.85 2.41
CA LEU A 44 -7.28 -14.59 2.34
C LEU A 44 -6.88 -13.32 3.12
N VAL A 45 -7.73 -12.31 3.18
CA VAL A 45 -7.45 -11.05 3.90
C VAL A 45 -7.35 -11.26 5.41
N GLU A 46 -7.95 -12.33 5.95
CA GLU A 46 -7.82 -12.66 7.38
C GLU A 46 -6.38 -13.03 7.78
N GLU A 47 -5.54 -13.39 6.80
CA GLU A 47 -4.10 -13.67 7.00
C GLU A 47 -3.22 -12.43 6.86
N SER A 48 -3.80 -11.26 6.61
CA SER A 48 -3.05 -10.00 6.47
C SER A 48 -2.43 -9.53 7.79
N LEU A 49 -1.40 -8.70 7.67
CA LEU A 49 -0.75 -8.04 8.81
C LEU A 49 -1.76 -7.29 9.68
N GLU A 50 -2.64 -6.54 9.03
CA GLU A 50 -3.64 -5.72 9.71
C GLU A 50 -4.62 -6.59 10.50
N LYS A 51 -5.09 -7.69 9.92
CA LYS A 51 -6.04 -8.58 10.60
C LYS A 51 -5.39 -9.34 11.76
N LYS A 52 -4.17 -9.81 11.60
CA LYS A 52 -3.39 -10.40 12.69
C LYS A 52 -3.18 -9.38 13.82
N LEU A 53 -2.82 -8.16 13.47
CA LEU A 53 -2.64 -7.08 14.44
C LEU A 53 -3.96 -6.71 15.14
N GLU A 54 -5.06 -6.57 14.41
CA GLU A 54 -6.39 -6.29 14.97
C GLU A 54 -6.77 -7.36 16.01
N GLN A 55 -6.66 -8.63 15.65
CA GLN A 55 -6.96 -9.75 16.54
C GLN A 55 -6.05 -9.78 17.78
N HIS A 56 -4.77 -9.45 17.60
CA HIS A 56 -3.83 -9.36 18.72
C HIS A 56 -4.21 -8.23 19.68
N LEU A 57 -4.51 -7.04 19.17
CA LEU A 57 -4.92 -5.89 19.97
C LEU A 57 -6.23 -6.15 20.74
N ILE A 58 -7.19 -6.84 20.11
CA ILE A 58 -8.44 -7.24 20.77
C ILE A 58 -8.14 -8.15 21.97
N ARG A 59 -7.37 -9.24 21.76
CA ARG A 59 -6.98 -10.17 22.84
C ARG A 59 -6.20 -9.48 23.96
N LYS A 60 -5.31 -8.57 23.60
CA LYS A 60 -4.52 -7.80 24.54
C LYS A 60 -5.39 -6.86 25.39
N LYS A 61 -6.38 -6.20 24.75
CA LYS A 61 -7.38 -5.37 25.43
C LYS A 61 -8.20 -6.19 26.44
N GLU A 62 -8.74 -7.32 26.01
CA GLU A 62 -9.50 -8.22 26.88
C GLU A 62 -8.69 -8.68 28.10
N THR A 63 -7.40 -8.99 27.89
CA THR A 63 -6.48 -9.37 28.98
C THR A 63 -6.26 -8.25 29.98
N VAL A 64 -6.08 -7.01 29.49
CA VAL A 64 -5.91 -5.83 30.33
C VAL A 64 -7.19 -5.51 31.09
N GLU A 65 -8.35 -5.59 30.44
CA GLU A 65 -9.65 -5.37 31.07
C GLU A 65 -9.92 -6.39 32.19
N LYS A 66 -9.65 -7.65 31.93
CA LYS A 66 -9.77 -8.71 32.96
C LYS A 66 -8.81 -8.49 34.14
N ALA A 67 -7.59 -8.02 33.89
CA ALA A 67 -6.65 -7.69 34.96
C ALA A 67 -7.10 -6.48 35.79
N LEU A 68 -7.81 -5.52 35.20
CA LEU A 68 -8.39 -4.36 35.90
C LEU A 68 -9.57 -4.73 36.79
N GLU A 69 -10.24 -5.87 36.57
CA GLU A 69 -11.31 -6.39 37.43
C GLU A 69 -10.79 -7.00 38.73
N ASP A 70 -9.49 -7.32 38.78
CA ASP A 70 -8.88 -7.89 39.99
C ASP A 70 -8.67 -6.81 41.08
N ASN A 71 -9.48 -6.89 42.12
CA ASN A 71 -9.40 -5.96 43.27
C ASN A 71 -8.13 -6.09 44.11
N SER A 72 -7.27 -7.07 43.87
CA SER A 72 -6.01 -7.30 44.63
C SER A 72 -4.82 -6.54 44.05
N ILE A 73 -4.94 -5.91 42.89
CA ILE A 73 -3.85 -5.16 42.26
C ILE A 73 -3.55 -3.85 43.01
N THR A 74 -2.27 -3.48 43.05
CA THR A 74 -1.84 -2.19 43.64
C THR A 74 -2.29 -1.01 42.77
N GLU A 75 -2.48 0.18 43.39
CA GLU A 75 -2.92 1.37 42.66
C GLU A 75 -1.95 1.74 41.50
N GLY A 76 -0.62 1.65 41.73
CA GLY A 76 0.36 1.86 40.66
C GLY A 76 0.21 0.87 39.51
N ARG A 77 -0.10 -0.40 39.78
CA ARG A 77 -0.35 -1.38 38.70
C ARG A 77 -1.63 -1.09 37.95
N LYS A 78 -2.64 -0.58 38.65
CA LYS A 78 -3.89 -0.18 38.03
C LYS A 78 -3.70 1.02 37.09
N GLU A 79 -2.92 2.02 37.50
CA GLU A 79 -2.58 3.16 36.64
C GLU A 79 -1.85 2.72 35.36
N GLU A 80 -0.88 1.81 35.48
CA GLU A 80 -0.17 1.22 34.32
C GLU A 80 -1.14 0.51 33.35
N LEU A 81 -2.06 -0.31 33.88
CA LEU A 81 -3.03 -1.03 33.08
C LEU A 81 -4.03 -0.09 32.39
N VAL A 82 -4.45 0.97 33.05
CA VAL A 82 -5.33 2.02 32.47
C VAL A 82 -4.62 2.70 31.30
N GLU A 83 -3.35 3.09 31.46
CA GLU A 83 -2.59 3.72 30.39
C GLU A 83 -2.35 2.73 29.21
N GLN A 84 -2.05 1.47 29.53
CA GLN A 84 -1.94 0.42 28.51
C GLN A 84 -3.25 0.23 27.72
N LYS A 85 -4.39 0.18 28.42
CA LYS A 85 -5.71 0.10 27.77
C LYS A 85 -5.94 1.26 26.82
N LYS A 86 -5.69 2.48 27.30
CA LYS A 86 -5.84 3.72 26.50
C LYS A 86 -4.98 3.67 25.24
N ARG A 87 -3.73 3.21 25.35
CA ARG A 87 -2.83 3.07 24.20
C ARG A 87 -3.35 2.05 23.17
N ILE A 88 -3.84 0.89 23.63
CA ILE A 88 -4.47 -0.11 22.74
C ILE A 88 -5.69 0.47 22.02
N GLU A 89 -6.55 1.18 22.75
CA GLU A 89 -7.74 1.81 22.17
C GLU A 89 -7.40 2.90 21.16
N GLN A 90 -6.33 3.67 21.38
CA GLN A 90 -5.82 4.63 20.40
C GLN A 90 -5.36 3.94 19.11
N GLN A 91 -4.60 2.84 19.20
CA GLN A 91 -4.18 2.07 18.03
C GLN A 91 -5.38 1.48 17.28
N MET A 92 -6.35 0.92 18.00
CA MET A 92 -7.57 0.37 17.38
C MET A 92 -8.43 1.42 16.68
N ASN A 93 -8.57 2.62 17.27
CA ASN A 93 -9.34 3.72 16.69
C ASN A 93 -8.67 4.35 15.46
N ALA A 94 -7.35 4.29 15.41
CA ALA A 94 -6.55 4.80 14.32
C ALA A 94 -6.24 3.74 13.24
N PHE A 95 -6.91 2.59 13.30
CA PHE A 95 -6.64 1.45 12.41
C PHE A 95 -6.70 1.86 10.93
N PRO A 96 -5.91 1.21 10.03
CA PRO A 96 -5.79 1.65 8.64
C PRO A 96 -7.12 1.73 7.89
N LYS A 97 -7.26 2.76 7.06
CA LYS A 97 -8.48 3.06 6.30
C LYS A 97 -8.42 2.64 4.83
N TYR A 98 -7.52 1.77 4.45
CA TYR A 98 -7.40 1.25 3.08
C TYR A 98 -7.97 -0.18 2.90
N LEU A 99 -8.51 -0.76 3.97
CA LEU A 99 -8.97 -2.17 3.98
C LEU A 99 -10.28 -2.40 3.26
N LYS A 100 -11.10 -1.36 3.10
CA LYS A 100 -12.39 -1.43 2.40
C LYS A 100 -12.66 -0.15 1.64
N PHE A 101 -12.83 -0.24 0.35
CA PHE A 101 -13.19 0.89 -0.50
C PHE A 101 -14.25 0.52 -1.53
N VAL A 102 -14.95 1.52 -2.02
CA VAL A 102 -15.84 1.41 -3.17
C VAL A 102 -15.28 2.24 -4.31
N ILE A 103 -15.14 1.62 -5.49
CA ILE A 103 -14.77 2.29 -6.73
C ILE A 103 -16.00 2.38 -7.63
N VAL A 104 -16.26 3.58 -8.12
CA VAL A 104 -17.35 3.85 -9.07
C VAL A 104 -16.74 4.49 -10.32
N SER A 105 -16.85 3.79 -11.44
CA SER A 105 -16.20 4.24 -12.69
C SER A 105 -17.14 4.21 -13.86
N MET A 106 -17.17 5.30 -14.62
CA MET A 106 -17.92 5.40 -15.87
C MET A 106 -17.20 4.70 -17.02
N SER A 107 -17.99 4.23 -17.97
CA SER A 107 -17.50 3.70 -19.25
C SER A 107 -16.52 4.66 -19.92
N GLY A 108 -15.41 4.11 -20.42
CA GLY A 108 -14.33 4.88 -21.03
C GLY A 108 -13.28 5.38 -20.05
N SER A 109 -13.48 5.24 -18.73
CA SER A 109 -12.47 5.64 -17.74
C SER A 109 -11.27 4.70 -17.74
N PHE A 110 -10.13 5.25 -17.35
CA PHE A 110 -8.86 4.55 -17.33
C PHE A 110 -8.07 4.91 -16.07
N THR A 111 -7.54 3.91 -15.38
CA THR A 111 -6.56 4.09 -14.31
C THR A 111 -5.18 3.79 -14.87
N ASN A 112 -4.29 4.78 -14.80
CA ASN A 112 -2.95 4.70 -15.38
C ASN A 112 -2.13 3.56 -14.77
N VAL A 113 -1.02 3.22 -15.41
CA VAL A 113 -0.09 2.20 -14.91
C VAL A 113 0.44 2.61 -13.53
N HIS A 114 0.31 1.71 -12.58
CA HIS A 114 0.76 1.89 -11.21
C HIS A 114 1.04 0.54 -10.53
N VAL A 115 1.68 0.60 -9.40
CA VAL A 115 1.71 -0.45 -8.39
C VAL A 115 0.94 0.09 -7.19
N ASP A 116 0.18 -0.74 -6.50
CA ASP A 116 -0.53 -0.32 -5.31
C ASP A 116 0.44 0.18 -4.23
N PHE A 117 0.01 1.15 -3.43
CA PHE A 117 0.85 1.84 -2.45
C PHE A 117 1.60 0.84 -1.56
N SER A 118 2.85 1.15 -1.24
CA SER A 118 3.73 0.32 -0.40
C SER A 118 3.71 -1.16 -0.78
N ALA A 119 3.59 -1.48 -2.07
CA ALA A 119 3.47 -2.84 -2.58
C ALA A 119 2.39 -3.67 -1.85
N SER A 120 1.28 -3.05 -1.45
CA SER A 120 0.14 -3.77 -0.89
C SER A 120 -0.48 -4.73 -1.91
N SER A 121 -1.04 -5.83 -1.43
CA SER A 121 -1.95 -6.66 -2.21
C SER A 121 -3.34 -6.05 -2.23
N VAL A 122 -4.14 -6.37 -3.22
CA VAL A 122 -5.53 -5.89 -3.29
C VAL A 122 -6.50 -7.02 -3.59
N PHE A 123 -7.64 -7.05 -2.92
CA PHE A 123 -8.80 -7.78 -3.40
C PHE A 123 -9.75 -6.82 -4.12
N TYR A 124 -10.34 -7.29 -5.22
CA TYR A 124 -11.12 -6.49 -6.14
C TYR A 124 -12.36 -7.26 -6.59
N HIS A 125 -13.50 -7.01 -5.93
CA HIS A 125 -14.76 -7.67 -6.23
C HIS A 125 -15.62 -6.81 -7.16
N MET A 126 -15.94 -7.33 -8.33
CA MET A 126 -16.79 -6.68 -9.29
C MET A 126 -18.26 -6.85 -8.90
N PHE A 127 -18.86 -5.80 -8.35
CA PHE A 127 -20.27 -5.79 -7.99
C PHE A 127 -21.16 -5.58 -9.23
N ARG A 128 -20.75 -4.68 -10.12
CA ARG A 128 -21.47 -4.37 -11.38
C ARG A 128 -20.50 -3.95 -12.46
N GLY A 129 -20.82 -4.31 -13.72
CA GLY A 129 -20.06 -3.90 -14.90
C GLY A 129 -18.87 -4.79 -15.19
N THR A 130 -17.90 -4.22 -15.92
CA THR A 130 -16.71 -4.93 -16.39
C THR A 130 -15.48 -4.04 -16.23
N LYS A 131 -14.36 -4.64 -15.86
CA LYS A 131 -13.02 -4.04 -15.87
C LYS A 131 -12.07 -4.89 -16.69
N ILE A 132 -11.17 -4.25 -17.39
CA ILE A 132 -10.07 -4.89 -18.11
C ILE A 132 -8.77 -4.46 -17.46
N PHE A 133 -8.09 -5.41 -16.87
CA PHE A 133 -6.77 -5.23 -16.29
C PHE A 133 -5.70 -5.57 -17.32
N TYR A 134 -4.67 -4.75 -17.35
CA TYR A 134 -3.39 -5.04 -18.01
C TYR A 134 -2.36 -5.18 -16.92
N LEU A 135 -1.82 -6.38 -16.75
CA LEU A 135 -0.95 -6.77 -15.64
C LEU A 135 0.42 -7.16 -16.17
N ALA A 136 1.48 -6.67 -15.57
CA ALA A 136 2.84 -7.13 -15.79
C ALA A 136 3.43 -7.68 -14.48
N GLN A 137 4.14 -8.80 -14.57
CA GLN A 137 4.76 -9.44 -13.41
C GLN A 137 5.86 -8.55 -12.81
N PRO A 138 6.03 -8.54 -11.49
CA PRO A 138 7.06 -7.77 -10.80
C PRO A 138 8.44 -8.48 -10.88
N THR A 139 8.91 -8.76 -12.10
CA THR A 139 10.29 -9.22 -12.29
C THR A 139 11.27 -8.10 -11.96
N GLU A 140 12.52 -8.42 -11.63
CA GLU A 140 13.55 -7.40 -11.35
C GLU A 140 13.67 -6.38 -12.49
N GLU A 141 13.62 -6.87 -13.75
CA GLU A 141 13.70 -6.02 -14.93
C GLU A 141 12.49 -5.10 -15.05
N ASN A 142 11.26 -5.63 -14.88
CA ASN A 142 10.03 -4.87 -14.94
C ASN A 142 9.96 -3.83 -13.83
N MET A 143 10.35 -4.19 -12.61
CA MET A 143 10.39 -3.27 -11.48
C MET A 143 11.45 -2.17 -11.66
N LYS A 144 12.59 -2.49 -12.25
CA LYS A 144 13.61 -1.49 -12.62
C LYS A 144 13.07 -0.47 -13.65
N ILE A 145 12.35 -0.95 -14.67
CA ILE A 145 11.71 -0.09 -15.66
C ILE A 145 10.65 0.80 -14.98
N TYR A 146 9.80 0.20 -14.14
CA TYR A 146 8.75 0.91 -13.40
C TYR A 146 9.31 1.98 -12.48
N LYS A 147 10.31 1.65 -11.65
CA LYS A 147 10.98 2.60 -10.74
C LYS A 147 11.59 3.78 -11.51
N ASN A 148 12.24 3.51 -12.64
CA ASN A 148 12.80 4.57 -13.49
C ASN A 148 11.68 5.43 -14.13
N TYR A 149 10.57 4.82 -14.55
CA TYR A 149 9.42 5.53 -15.07
C TYR A 149 8.84 6.49 -14.03
N GLU A 150 8.65 6.03 -12.79
CA GLU A 150 8.06 6.84 -11.72
C GLU A 150 8.98 7.97 -11.23
N THR A 151 10.27 7.71 -11.13
CA THR A 151 11.22 8.65 -10.50
C THR A 151 11.89 9.62 -11.47
N SER A 152 11.76 9.44 -12.77
CA SER A 152 12.50 10.17 -13.80
C SER A 152 11.58 10.90 -14.78
N VAL A 153 11.78 12.21 -14.92
CA VAL A 153 11.11 13.00 -15.97
C VAL A 153 11.39 12.44 -17.38
N LYS A 154 12.61 11.93 -17.60
CA LYS A 154 12.97 11.26 -18.87
C LYS A 154 12.25 9.92 -19.04
N GLY A 155 12.09 9.16 -17.96
CA GLY A 155 11.33 7.89 -17.95
C GLY A 155 9.88 8.11 -18.35
N ARG A 156 9.22 9.13 -17.80
CA ARG A 156 7.83 9.49 -18.10
C ARG A 156 7.59 10.00 -19.53
N LYS A 157 8.64 10.38 -20.28
CA LYS A 157 8.53 10.79 -21.70
C LYS A 157 8.17 9.62 -22.63
N LYS A 158 8.51 8.39 -22.25
CA LYS A 158 8.13 7.18 -22.98
C LYS A 158 6.98 6.52 -22.24
N TRP A 159 5.95 6.13 -22.98
CA TRP A 159 4.87 5.42 -22.35
C TRP A 159 5.34 4.01 -21.91
N ILE A 160 5.22 3.70 -20.62
CA ILE A 160 5.77 2.48 -20.02
C ILE A 160 5.25 1.20 -20.70
N VAL A 161 4.01 1.20 -21.19
CA VAL A 161 3.42 0.05 -21.90
C VAL A 161 4.16 -0.24 -23.20
N GLU A 162 4.69 0.77 -23.89
CA GLU A 162 5.51 0.57 -25.09
C GLU A 162 6.91 0.04 -24.76
N VAL A 163 7.44 0.39 -23.58
CA VAL A 163 8.75 -0.12 -23.11
C VAL A 163 8.65 -1.58 -22.70
N MET A 164 7.52 -1.96 -22.09
CA MET A 164 7.24 -3.31 -21.58
C MET A 164 6.25 -4.07 -22.48
N GLN A 165 6.26 -3.86 -23.78
CA GLN A 165 5.17 -4.29 -24.69
C GLN A 165 4.88 -5.80 -24.71
N ASN A 166 5.84 -6.67 -24.33
CA ASN A 166 5.67 -8.12 -24.31
C ASN A 166 5.31 -8.69 -22.92
N GLU A 167 5.26 -7.83 -21.89
CA GLU A 167 5.08 -8.24 -20.51
C GLU A 167 3.63 -8.21 -20.03
N TRP A 168 2.76 -7.58 -20.81
CA TRP A 168 1.38 -7.34 -20.39
C TRP A 168 0.48 -8.54 -20.63
N LYS A 169 -0.26 -8.91 -19.56
CA LYS A 169 -1.36 -9.88 -19.62
C LYS A 169 -2.67 -9.15 -19.46
N ARG A 170 -3.61 -9.41 -20.38
CA ARG A 170 -4.95 -8.86 -20.31
C ARG A 170 -5.87 -9.79 -19.54
N VAL A 171 -6.52 -9.27 -18.49
CA VAL A 171 -7.50 -10.01 -17.68
C VAL A 171 -8.82 -9.24 -17.68
N VAL A 172 -9.93 -9.91 -17.96
CA VAL A 172 -11.28 -9.34 -17.90
C VAL A 172 -11.97 -9.81 -16.65
N ILE A 173 -12.48 -8.87 -15.86
CA ILE A 173 -13.21 -9.13 -14.62
C ILE A 173 -14.63 -8.58 -14.79
N THR A 174 -15.63 -9.44 -14.65
CA THR A 174 -17.06 -9.12 -14.80
C THR A 174 -17.81 -9.26 -13.48
N ALA A 175 -19.03 -8.76 -13.43
CA ALA A 175 -19.88 -8.81 -12.25
C ALA A 175 -19.92 -10.22 -11.61
N GLY A 176 -19.76 -10.28 -10.30
CA GLY A 176 -19.70 -11.52 -9.49
C GLY A 176 -18.30 -12.12 -9.35
N MET A 177 -17.30 -11.64 -10.11
CA MET A 177 -15.91 -12.11 -9.99
C MET A 177 -15.16 -11.35 -8.91
N THR A 178 -14.25 -12.04 -8.23
CA THR A 178 -13.27 -11.45 -7.31
C THR A 178 -11.87 -11.75 -7.84
N ALA A 179 -11.06 -10.72 -7.99
CA ALA A 179 -9.63 -10.85 -8.26
C ALA A 179 -8.83 -10.57 -6.99
N ILE A 180 -7.73 -11.27 -6.83
CA ILE A 180 -6.66 -10.92 -5.89
C ILE A 180 -5.47 -10.51 -6.76
N ILE A 181 -5.02 -9.29 -6.59
CA ILE A 181 -3.81 -8.78 -7.23
C ILE A 181 -2.70 -8.82 -6.19
N PRO A 182 -1.67 -9.66 -6.39
CA PRO A 182 -0.58 -9.77 -5.44
C PRO A 182 0.25 -8.48 -5.37
N SER A 183 1.04 -8.38 -4.28
CA SER A 183 2.05 -7.33 -4.08
C SER A 183 2.88 -7.06 -5.33
N GLU A 184 3.20 -5.78 -5.58
CA GLU A 184 4.08 -5.29 -6.65
C GLU A 184 3.59 -5.50 -8.09
N TYR A 185 2.45 -6.14 -8.35
CA TYR A 185 1.98 -6.26 -9.74
C TYR A 185 1.75 -4.91 -10.37
N ILE A 186 2.51 -4.64 -11.45
CA ILE A 186 2.38 -3.41 -12.25
C ILE A 186 1.11 -3.54 -13.08
N HIS A 187 0.18 -2.59 -12.94
CA HIS A 187 -1.09 -2.73 -13.65
C HIS A 187 -1.73 -1.41 -14.07
N ALA A 188 -2.57 -1.51 -15.10
CA ALA A 188 -3.46 -0.48 -15.56
C ALA A 188 -4.87 -1.04 -15.70
N VAL A 189 -5.90 -0.19 -15.58
CA VAL A 189 -7.29 -0.66 -15.60
C VAL A 189 -8.13 0.18 -16.57
N TYR A 190 -8.77 -0.47 -17.52
CA TYR A 190 -9.75 0.13 -18.42
C TYR A 190 -11.16 -0.29 -18.05
N THR A 191 -12.10 0.64 -18.11
CA THR A 191 -13.52 0.44 -17.80
C THR A 191 -14.34 0.52 -19.09
N PRO A 192 -14.70 -0.62 -19.70
CA PRO A 192 -15.47 -0.62 -20.94
C PRO A 192 -16.95 -0.26 -20.76
N GLU A 193 -17.48 -0.46 -19.57
CA GLU A 193 -18.87 -0.15 -19.19
C GLU A 193 -18.92 0.35 -17.74
N ASP A 194 -19.99 1.08 -17.41
CA ASP A 194 -20.17 1.60 -16.04
C ASP A 194 -20.03 0.49 -15.01
N SER A 195 -19.21 0.73 -14.00
CA SER A 195 -18.85 -0.29 -13.05
C SER A 195 -18.85 0.18 -11.59
N ILE A 196 -19.20 -0.76 -10.72
CA ILE A 196 -19.09 -0.60 -9.26
C ILE A 196 -18.25 -1.77 -8.75
N VAL A 197 -17.23 -1.44 -7.99
CA VAL A 197 -16.29 -2.39 -7.40
C VAL A 197 -16.24 -2.17 -5.90
N VAL A 198 -16.13 -3.27 -5.19
CA VAL A 198 -15.83 -3.31 -3.76
C VAL A 198 -14.47 -3.96 -3.61
N GLY A 199 -13.55 -3.30 -2.93
CA GLY A 199 -12.20 -3.79 -2.77
C GLY A 199 -11.55 -3.36 -1.48
N GLY A 200 -10.28 -3.65 -1.35
CA GLY A 200 -9.43 -3.20 -0.25
C GLY A 200 -7.99 -3.66 -0.44
N ASN A 201 -7.09 -2.85 0.06
CA ASN A 201 -5.67 -3.19 0.11
C ASN A 201 -5.35 -3.91 1.42
N PHE A 202 -4.33 -4.74 1.40
CA PHE A 202 -3.85 -5.44 2.59
C PHE A 202 -2.37 -5.80 2.46
N LEU A 203 -1.69 -5.87 3.61
CA LEU A 203 -0.27 -6.19 3.70
C LEU A 203 -0.08 -7.65 4.11
N MET A 204 0.95 -8.30 3.60
CA MET A 204 1.28 -9.69 3.90
C MET A 204 2.66 -9.81 4.54
N GLU A 205 2.79 -10.68 5.54
CA GLU A 205 4.05 -10.89 6.27
C GLU A 205 5.21 -11.27 5.34
N ASN A 206 4.96 -12.18 4.40
CA ASN A 206 5.96 -12.66 3.46
C ASN A 206 6.33 -11.63 2.36
N GLN A 207 5.78 -10.42 2.40
CA GLN A 207 6.08 -9.33 1.46
C GLN A 207 6.70 -8.10 2.12
N ILE A 208 6.99 -8.15 3.43
CA ILE A 208 7.47 -7.00 4.21
C ILE A 208 8.70 -6.33 3.58
N ALA A 209 9.67 -7.10 3.11
CA ALA A 209 10.88 -6.55 2.49
C ALA A 209 10.54 -5.71 1.24
N ARG A 210 9.69 -6.22 0.37
CA ARG A 210 9.24 -5.54 -0.86
C ARG A 210 8.35 -4.34 -0.56
N GLN A 211 7.51 -4.47 0.46
CA GLN A 211 6.65 -3.37 0.93
C GLN A 211 7.49 -2.18 1.41
N PHE A 212 8.55 -2.41 2.17
CA PHE A 212 9.48 -1.37 2.56
C PHE A 212 10.23 -0.77 1.37
N GLU A 213 10.70 -1.60 0.44
CA GLU A 213 11.43 -1.12 -0.73
C GLU A 213 10.60 -0.12 -1.55
N LEU A 214 9.33 -0.45 -1.82
CA LEU A 214 8.44 0.44 -2.56
C LEU A 214 8.06 1.66 -1.71
N SER A 215 7.73 1.47 -0.44
CA SER A 215 7.39 2.57 0.48
C SER A 215 8.51 3.63 0.53
N ARG A 216 9.78 3.21 0.59
CA ARG A 216 10.93 4.13 0.57
C ARG A 216 11.08 4.88 -0.77
N LEU A 217 10.73 4.24 -1.87
CA LEU A 217 10.67 4.90 -3.17
C LEU A 217 9.61 5.99 -3.18
N GLU A 218 8.42 5.65 -2.72
CA GLU A 218 7.26 6.52 -2.68
C GLU A 218 7.46 7.71 -1.73
N GLU A 219 8.08 7.51 -0.55
CA GLU A 219 8.51 8.61 0.35
C GLU A 219 9.38 9.64 -0.40
N LYS A 220 10.38 9.18 -1.13
CA LYS A 220 11.24 10.08 -1.94
C LYS A 220 10.47 10.81 -3.04
N MET A 221 9.41 10.23 -3.54
CA MET A 221 8.53 10.85 -4.54
C MET A 221 7.59 11.88 -3.91
N LEU A 222 7.10 11.62 -2.68
CA LEU A 222 6.34 12.57 -1.87
C LEU A 222 7.17 13.82 -1.56
N ASP A 223 8.41 13.64 -1.11
CA ASP A 223 9.34 14.75 -0.81
C ASP A 223 9.58 15.64 -2.01
N LYS A 224 9.52 15.08 -3.21
CA LYS A 224 9.65 15.82 -4.47
C LYS A 224 8.33 16.40 -5.00
N GLY A 225 7.22 16.24 -4.26
CA GLY A 225 5.90 16.68 -4.71
C GLY A 225 5.36 15.90 -5.93
N MET A 226 5.82 14.68 -6.14
CA MET A 226 5.43 13.85 -7.29
C MET A 226 4.24 12.94 -6.98
N LEU A 227 3.84 12.80 -5.73
CA LEU A 227 2.70 12.00 -5.24
C LEU A 227 1.87 12.79 -4.25
N ASP A 228 0.56 12.53 -4.22
CA ASP A 228 -0.41 13.19 -3.33
C ASP A 228 -0.94 12.26 -2.21
N TYR A 229 -0.39 11.07 -2.03
CA TYR A 229 -0.96 10.03 -1.14
C TYR A 229 -0.39 10.03 0.28
N GLY A 230 0.03 11.17 0.82
CA GLY A 230 0.71 11.26 2.12
C GLY A 230 0.04 10.53 3.29
N SER A 231 -1.29 10.34 3.26
CA SER A 231 -2.02 9.64 4.31
C SER A 231 -1.74 8.12 4.35
N LEU A 232 -1.62 7.46 3.21
CA LEU A 232 -1.43 6.01 3.14
C LEU A 232 -0.07 5.56 3.68
N TYR A 233 0.96 6.40 3.51
CA TYR A 233 2.30 6.13 4.09
C TYR A 233 2.33 6.24 5.59
N LYS A 234 1.57 7.18 6.16
CA LYS A 234 1.39 7.27 7.61
C LYS A 234 0.78 5.98 8.14
N GLU A 235 -0.24 5.47 7.47
CA GLU A 235 -0.89 4.22 7.84
C GLU A 235 0.05 3.03 7.71
N PHE A 236 0.83 2.91 6.63
CA PHE A 236 1.85 1.88 6.46
C PHE A 236 2.88 1.89 7.59
N ASN A 237 3.51 3.03 7.87
CA ASN A 237 4.52 3.13 8.92
C ASN A 237 3.92 2.80 10.31
N ASN A 238 2.71 3.26 10.60
CA ASN A 238 2.00 2.93 11.83
C ASN A 238 1.78 1.42 11.99
N VAL A 239 1.36 0.74 10.92
CA VAL A 239 1.16 -0.72 10.92
C VAL A 239 2.48 -1.43 11.17
N MET A 240 3.58 -1.04 10.52
CA MET A 240 4.89 -1.65 10.68
C MET A 240 5.43 -1.52 12.11
N PHE A 241 5.34 -0.34 12.72
CA PHE A 241 5.70 -0.15 14.13
C PHE A 241 4.82 -0.96 15.07
N SER A 242 3.50 -0.96 14.85
CA SER A 242 2.56 -1.69 15.70
C SER A 242 2.72 -3.20 15.56
N TYR A 243 2.95 -3.70 14.35
CA TYR A 243 3.26 -5.11 14.11
C TYR A 243 4.57 -5.52 14.83
N THR A 244 5.61 -4.71 14.72
CA THR A 244 6.89 -4.98 15.41
C THR A 244 6.71 -5.04 16.92
N GLU A 245 6.03 -4.07 17.50
CA GLU A 245 5.83 -4.01 18.98
C GLU A 245 4.94 -5.13 19.50
N ASN A 246 3.87 -5.47 18.78
CA ASN A 246 2.83 -6.36 19.31
C ASN A 246 2.98 -7.80 18.85
N ILE A 247 3.56 -8.07 17.69
CA ILE A 247 3.64 -9.41 17.11
C ILE A 247 5.08 -9.89 16.96
N LEU A 248 5.94 -9.11 16.30
CA LEU A 248 7.31 -9.55 16.01
C LEU A 248 8.13 -9.74 17.29
N PHE A 249 7.99 -8.86 18.29
CA PHE A 249 8.67 -9.01 19.58
C PHE A 249 8.27 -10.31 20.30
N GLU A 250 6.99 -10.67 20.23
CA GLU A 250 6.52 -11.93 20.84
C GLU A 250 7.09 -13.15 20.09
N LYS A 251 7.10 -13.13 18.78
CA LYS A 251 7.72 -14.18 17.96
C LYS A 251 9.20 -14.35 18.28
N LEU A 252 9.96 -13.26 18.39
CA LEU A 252 11.40 -13.29 18.68
C LEU A 252 11.70 -13.73 20.12
N ALA A 253 10.93 -13.26 21.11
CA ALA A 253 11.12 -13.62 22.51
C ALA A 253 10.84 -15.12 22.78
N ASN A 254 9.91 -15.71 22.04
CA ASN A 254 9.45 -17.08 22.27
C ASN A 254 10.09 -18.11 21.32
N LEU A 255 11.15 -17.76 20.60
CA LEU A 255 11.82 -18.65 19.63
C LEU A 255 12.25 -20.00 20.22
N HIS A 256 12.65 -20.03 21.48
CA HIS A 256 13.09 -21.26 22.15
C HIS A 256 11.93 -22.16 22.59
N GLU A 257 10.75 -21.58 22.84
CA GLU A 257 9.57 -22.30 23.35
C GLU A 257 8.63 -22.73 22.24
N ASN A 258 8.53 -21.89 21.21
CA ASN A 258 7.64 -22.09 20.07
C ASN A 258 8.45 -22.01 18.78
N PRO A 259 8.91 -23.15 18.23
CA PRO A 259 9.57 -23.16 16.93
C PRO A 259 8.62 -22.59 15.87
N VAL A 260 9.11 -21.63 15.08
CA VAL A 260 8.38 -21.01 13.98
C VAL A 260 8.43 -21.96 12.80
N ASP A 261 7.30 -22.17 12.14
CA ASP A 261 7.18 -23.09 10.98
C ASP A 261 8.10 -22.67 9.82
N ASP A 262 8.32 -21.36 9.63
CA ASP A 262 9.25 -20.82 8.64
C ASP A 262 10.25 -19.83 9.28
N MET A 263 11.40 -20.35 9.65
CA MET A 263 12.47 -19.58 10.29
C MET A 263 13.13 -18.61 9.30
N GLU A 264 13.24 -18.97 8.04
CA GLU A 264 13.86 -18.11 7.02
C GLU A 264 12.95 -16.91 6.72
N GLU A 265 11.64 -17.12 6.65
CA GLU A 265 10.68 -16.02 6.53
C GLU A 265 10.78 -15.06 7.73
N LEU A 266 10.87 -15.58 8.96
CA LEU A 266 11.01 -14.73 10.14
C LEU A 266 12.32 -13.93 10.14
N LYS A 267 13.42 -14.52 9.70
CA LYS A 267 14.70 -13.81 9.54
C LYS A 267 14.61 -12.70 8.49
N GLU A 268 13.99 -12.99 7.33
CA GLU A 268 13.78 -12.00 6.28
C GLU A 268 12.92 -10.83 6.78
N GLN A 269 11.80 -11.11 7.43
CA GLN A 269 10.94 -10.08 8.04
C GLN A 269 11.71 -9.23 9.05
N THR A 270 12.45 -9.88 9.94
CA THR A 270 13.23 -9.21 10.99
C THR A 270 14.32 -8.33 10.39
N SER A 271 15.03 -8.84 9.37
CA SER A 271 16.04 -8.08 8.63
C SER A 271 15.42 -6.86 7.94
N ALA A 272 14.29 -7.04 7.28
CA ALA A 272 13.60 -5.94 6.62
C ALA A 272 13.16 -4.86 7.62
N MET A 273 12.59 -5.24 8.77
CA MET A 273 12.24 -4.31 9.84
C MET A 273 13.46 -3.60 10.39
N MET A 274 14.53 -4.33 10.71
CA MET A 274 15.77 -3.79 11.25
C MET A 274 16.40 -2.73 10.33
N ASN A 275 16.40 -2.98 9.02
CA ASN A 275 17.03 -2.11 8.02
C ASN A 275 16.15 -0.92 7.64
N ASN A 276 14.85 -0.98 7.85
CA ASN A 276 13.91 0.02 7.34
C ASN A 276 13.14 0.78 8.42
N LEU A 277 12.92 0.21 9.62
CA LEU A 277 12.34 0.96 10.71
C LEU A 277 13.33 2.03 11.16
N SER A 278 12.96 3.27 10.92
CA SER A 278 13.68 4.45 11.39
C SER A 278 12.66 5.42 11.96
N LYS A 279 13.12 6.40 12.75
CA LYS A 279 12.23 7.50 13.17
C LYS A 279 11.56 8.11 11.95
N SER A 280 10.26 8.27 12.03
CA SER A 280 9.45 8.79 10.93
C SER A 280 8.32 9.65 11.46
N ASP A 281 8.23 10.89 10.98
CA ASP A 281 7.09 11.79 11.24
C ASP A 281 5.77 11.20 10.71
N LEU A 282 5.86 10.18 9.85
CA LEU A 282 4.70 9.48 9.31
C LEU A 282 4.12 8.45 10.28
N ALA A 283 4.88 7.97 11.27
CA ALA A 283 4.40 7.01 12.28
C ALA A 283 3.65 7.71 13.42
N THR A 284 2.51 8.29 13.13
CA THR A 284 1.76 9.20 14.03
C THR A 284 1.12 8.54 15.25
N TRP A 285 1.10 7.20 15.35
CA TRP A 285 0.61 6.49 16.54
C TRP A 285 1.65 6.44 17.66
N TYR A 286 2.88 6.79 17.38
CA TYR A 286 4.03 6.66 18.24
C TYR A 286 4.78 7.99 18.36
N SER A 287 5.14 8.36 19.60
CA SER A 287 6.09 9.45 19.83
C SER A 287 7.48 9.05 19.30
N GLU A 288 8.35 10.03 19.08
CA GLU A 288 9.75 9.75 18.70
C GLU A 288 10.46 8.85 19.71
N GLU A 289 10.23 9.06 21.00
CA GLU A 289 10.79 8.24 22.07
C GLU A 289 10.28 6.78 22.01
N ASP A 290 9.00 6.57 21.73
CA ASP A 290 8.44 5.23 21.54
C ASP A 290 9.02 4.54 20.31
N GLN A 291 9.19 5.28 19.21
CA GLN A 291 9.80 4.74 18.00
C GLN A 291 11.26 4.31 18.27
N GLU A 292 12.07 5.13 18.95
CA GLU A 292 13.43 4.77 19.36
C GLU A 292 13.44 3.53 20.24
N ARG A 293 12.57 3.49 21.22
CA ARG A 293 12.45 2.34 22.13
C ARG A 293 12.12 1.04 21.39
N ILE A 294 11.20 1.10 20.42
CA ILE A 294 10.83 -0.07 19.60
C ILE A 294 12.01 -0.51 18.74
N ILE A 295 12.68 0.42 18.06
CA ILE A 295 13.85 0.13 17.24
C ILE A 295 14.97 -0.48 18.07
N GLN A 296 15.26 0.08 19.26
CA GLN A 296 16.30 -0.46 20.12
C GLN A 296 15.94 -1.85 20.64
N LYS A 297 14.71 -2.05 21.10
CA LYS A 297 14.26 -3.36 21.55
C LYS A 297 14.29 -4.42 20.45
N LEU A 298 13.99 -4.06 19.19
CA LEU A 298 14.15 -4.98 18.07
C LEU A 298 15.61 -5.45 17.96
N LYS A 299 16.57 -4.52 18.03
CA LYS A 299 18.01 -4.84 17.99
C LYS A 299 18.43 -5.79 19.11
N ASP A 300 17.89 -5.58 20.31
CA ASP A 300 18.23 -6.38 21.50
C ASP A 300 17.64 -7.80 21.44
N LEU A 301 16.54 -8.01 20.73
CA LEU A 301 15.86 -9.32 20.60
C LEU A 301 16.40 -10.19 19.48
N ILE A 302 17.15 -9.63 18.54
CA ILE A 302 17.67 -10.37 17.39
C ILE A 302 18.78 -11.33 17.87
N PRO A 303 18.71 -12.64 17.57
CA PRO A 303 19.79 -13.57 17.85
C PRO A 303 21.11 -13.15 17.19
N VAL A 304 22.22 -13.20 17.95
CA VAL A 304 23.54 -12.72 17.49
C VAL A 304 24.06 -13.43 16.24
N ASP A 305 23.63 -14.66 16.04
CA ASP A 305 24.01 -15.51 14.90
C ASP A 305 23.20 -15.27 13.62
N TRP A 306 22.11 -14.46 13.70
CA TRP A 306 21.27 -14.21 12.53
C TRP A 306 21.92 -13.25 11.53
N PHE A 307 22.63 -12.24 12.04
CA PHE A 307 23.30 -11.23 11.22
C PHE A 307 24.72 -11.04 11.73
N PRO A 308 25.72 -11.75 11.13
CA PRO A 308 27.13 -11.55 11.46
C PRO A 308 27.51 -10.06 11.36
N VAL A 309 28.29 -9.58 12.31
CA VAL A 309 28.66 -8.14 12.44
C VAL A 309 29.36 -7.59 11.18
N GLU A 310 29.86 -8.46 10.30
CA GLU A 310 30.51 -8.09 9.03
C GLU A 310 29.52 -7.81 7.90
N GLU A 311 28.22 -8.16 8.05
CA GLU A 311 27.19 -8.02 7.03
C GLU A 311 26.11 -6.95 7.37
N ILE A 312 26.29 -6.15 8.41
CA ILE A 312 25.51 -4.91 8.52
C ILE A 312 26.12 -3.98 7.48
N PRO A 313 25.59 -3.88 6.26
CA PRO A 313 26.11 -2.91 5.32
C PRO A 313 25.89 -1.54 5.98
N GLU A 314 26.96 -0.81 6.25
CA GLU A 314 26.82 0.64 6.27
C GLU A 314 26.02 0.94 5.00
N VAL A 315 24.84 1.52 5.17
CA VAL A 315 24.02 1.94 4.03
C VAL A 315 24.86 2.97 3.29
N GLU A 316 25.70 2.49 2.36
CA GLU A 316 26.25 3.38 1.36
C GLU A 316 25.02 4.04 0.74
N ALA A 317 24.90 5.33 1.01
CA ALA A 317 23.96 6.15 0.28
C ALA A 317 24.11 5.77 -1.20
N PRO A 318 23.00 5.38 -1.90
CA PRO A 318 23.11 4.90 -3.26
C PRO A 318 24.01 5.86 -4.02
N ALA A 319 25.10 5.31 -4.60
CA ALA A 319 26.10 6.09 -5.29
C ALA A 319 25.35 7.04 -6.23
N PRO A 320 25.69 8.34 -6.24
CA PRO A 320 25.01 9.28 -7.11
C PRO A 320 25.13 8.72 -8.52
N ILE A 321 23.97 8.44 -9.13
CA ILE A 321 23.90 8.01 -10.54
C ILE A 321 24.71 9.03 -11.30
N PRO A 322 25.75 8.65 -12.08
CA PRO A 322 26.57 9.61 -12.79
C PRO A 322 25.64 10.49 -13.62
N LEU A 323 25.53 11.75 -13.26
CA LEU A 323 24.96 12.78 -14.12
C LEU A 323 25.81 12.76 -15.38
N ALA A 324 25.26 12.20 -16.46
CA ALA A 324 25.83 12.38 -17.77
C ALA A 324 26.02 13.88 -17.98
N ALA A 325 27.25 14.27 -18.32
CA ALA A 325 27.64 15.63 -18.48
C ALA A 325 26.58 16.45 -19.23
N GLU A 326 26.11 17.53 -18.64
CA GLU A 326 25.32 18.54 -19.30
C GLU A 326 26.15 19.13 -20.42
N GLU A 327 25.87 18.75 -21.65
CA GLU A 327 26.19 19.60 -22.79
C GLU A 327 25.28 20.83 -22.70
N ALA A 328 25.90 21.96 -22.36
CA ALA A 328 25.26 23.26 -22.31
C ALA A 328 24.89 23.67 -23.75
N GLU A 329 23.64 23.46 -24.14
CA GLU A 329 23.03 24.21 -25.24
C GLU A 329 22.34 25.45 -24.66
N ASN A 330 22.98 26.59 -24.82
CA ASN A 330 22.36 27.91 -24.69
C ASN A 330 21.30 28.06 -25.78
N GLY A 331 20.05 28.12 -25.36
CA GLY A 331 18.92 28.46 -26.23
C GLY A 331 17.89 29.25 -25.43
N ASP A 332 17.92 30.58 -25.60
CA ASP A 332 16.86 31.50 -25.16
C ASP A 332 15.54 31.08 -25.84
N GLY A 333 14.62 30.46 -25.09
CA GLY A 333 13.27 30.12 -25.50
C GLY A 333 12.33 30.29 -24.33
N GLU A 334 11.32 31.14 -24.50
CA GLU A 334 10.22 31.33 -23.54
C GLU A 334 9.58 29.99 -23.13
N PRO A 335 9.04 29.86 -21.91
CA PRO A 335 8.41 28.62 -21.45
C PRO A 335 7.12 28.36 -22.24
N GLU A 336 7.18 27.41 -23.18
CA GLU A 336 5.97 26.85 -23.78
C GLU A 336 5.07 26.21 -22.73
N ALA A 337 3.80 26.59 -22.77
CA ALA A 337 2.74 26.07 -21.93
C ALA A 337 2.68 24.53 -21.99
N VAL A 338 2.62 23.90 -20.82
CA VAL A 338 2.46 22.46 -20.65
C VAL A 338 1.17 22.05 -21.36
N PRO A 339 1.20 21.14 -22.36
CA PRO A 339 -0.02 20.70 -23.02
C PRO A 339 -0.87 19.86 -22.07
N GLU A 340 -2.16 20.18 -22.02
CA GLU A 340 -3.18 19.53 -21.22
C GLU A 340 -3.31 18.00 -21.43
N PRO A 341 -3.93 17.26 -20.48
CA PRO A 341 -3.89 15.79 -20.36
C PRO A 341 -4.61 15.00 -21.50
N ASP A 342 -5.16 15.65 -22.48
CA ASP A 342 -6.04 15.02 -23.50
C ASP A 342 -5.28 14.17 -24.54
N VAL A 343 -4.01 14.47 -24.81
CA VAL A 343 -3.20 13.73 -25.79
C VAL A 343 -2.79 12.33 -25.25
N THR A 344 -2.59 12.21 -23.96
CA THR A 344 -2.24 10.94 -23.31
C THR A 344 -3.41 9.95 -23.36
N ARG A 345 -4.63 10.45 -23.16
CA ARG A 345 -5.87 9.66 -23.15
C ARG A 345 -6.17 9.04 -24.54
N ALA A 346 -6.00 9.82 -25.61
CA ALA A 346 -6.22 9.36 -26.98
C ALA A 346 -5.15 8.34 -27.44
N ARG A 347 -3.91 8.45 -26.94
CA ARG A 347 -2.83 7.48 -27.20
C ARG A 347 -3.07 6.16 -26.46
N LEU A 348 -3.48 6.23 -25.18
CA LEU A 348 -3.81 5.08 -24.37
C LEU A 348 -4.98 4.27 -24.94
N HIS A 349 -6.06 4.94 -25.31
CA HIS A 349 -7.24 4.29 -25.93
C HIS A 349 -6.88 3.57 -27.24
N ARG A 350 -6.01 4.16 -28.07
CA ARG A 350 -5.54 3.55 -29.32
C ARG A 350 -4.61 2.35 -29.10
N ALA A 351 -3.74 2.40 -28.07
CA ALA A 351 -2.83 1.30 -27.79
C ALA A 351 -3.56 0.13 -27.09
N CYS A 352 -4.50 0.40 -26.19
CA CYS A 352 -5.37 -0.63 -25.61
C CYS A 352 -6.24 -1.30 -26.67
N LYS A 353 -6.72 -0.54 -27.67
CA LYS A 353 -7.48 -1.07 -28.79
C LYS A 353 -6.61 -1.97 -29.69
N ARG A 354 -5.37 -1.58 -29.98
CA ARG A 354 -4.40 -2.40 -30.73
C ARG A 354 -3.98 -3.66 -29.98
N ALA A 355 -3.78 -3.58 -28.65
CA ALA A 355 -3.49 -4.74 -27.83
C ALA A 355 -4.68 -5.72 -27.74
N GLY A 356 -5.91 -5.23 -27.85
CA GLY A 356 -7.13 -6.04 -27.88
C GLY A 356 -7.37 -6.77 -29.21
N GLU A 357 -6.78 -6.29 -30.30
CA GLU A 357 -6.92 -6.88 -31.65
C GLU A 357 -5.85 -7.98 -31.92
N ASN A 358 -4.81 -8.08 -31.10
CA ASN A 358 -3.68 -9.00 -31.30
C ASN A 358 -3.59 -10.13 -30.24
N PHE A 359 -4.66 -10.39 -29.46
CA PHE A 359 -4.74 -11.48 -28.50
C PHE A 359 -6.00 -12.32 -28.70
#